data_5d235143f486320224d68084525c960d
#
_entry.id   5d235143f486320224d68084525c960d
#
_cell.length_a   1.000
_cell.length_b   1.000
_cell.length_c   1.000
_cell.angle_alpha   90.00
_cell.angle_beta   90.00
_cell.angle_gamma   90.00
#
_symmetry.space_group_name_H-M   'P 1'
#
loop_
_entity.id
_entity.type
_entity.pdbx_description
1 polymer ?
#
loop_
_entity_poly.entity_id
_entity_poly.type
_entity_poly.pdbx_seq_one_letter_code
_entity_poly.pdbx_strand_id
1 'polypeptide(L)'
;MERADLRQWVQALPGAVDSGGWVFLQDPGWSAPERAKAAEVRKTAGAAAPPRGWLCIPTGGTSGRIRFARHDEQTLGAAVAGFQRHFGVSQVNSVGVLPLHHVSGLMAHVRATATGGHHYQADWRRVAGGDLPEVKAASFLSLVPTQLQRLLEDSVAVDWLRRFVAVFVGGAPTWSSLAERAATARVPLILSYGMTETAAMVAAQHPGDFLAGRRDAGTALPHARISLTDRGESDGGRIVIEGESVFRGYVGEPDRRGPLVTEDWGGLTDTGRLRVFGRRDAVIITGGEKVWPAEVEAVLRATGFLRQVVVLGVPDPRWGEAVVACHPSPALTPGQMEAVRQAMEGALVRYKHPKRFLAVEPWPENDQGKVNRTALLAAAVRS
;
A
#
# COMPACT_ATOMS: atom_id res chain seq x y z
N MET A 1 -15.01 -17.91 -10.06
CA MET A 1 -15.91 -16.86 -10.61
C MET A 1 -15.65 -16.78 -12.10
N GLU A 2 -16.69 -16.94 -12.90
CA GLU A 2 -16.59 -16.88 -14.34
C GLU A 2 -16.36 -15.44 -14.83
N ARG A 3 -15.84 -15.30 -16.07
CA ARG A 3 -15.56 -13.97 -16.66
C ARG A 3 -16.83 -13.12 -16.77
N ALA A 4 -17.94 -13.71 -17.15
CA ALA A 4 -19.20 -12.99 -17.31
C ALA A 4 -19.69 -12.41 -15.99
N ASP A 5 -19.67 -13.19 -14.92
CA ASP A 5 -20.10 -12.78 -13.58
C ASP A 5 -19.20 -11.68 -13.01
N LEU A 6 -17.87 -11.86 -13.13
CA LEU A 6 -16.90 -10.83 -12.72
C LEU A 6 -17.13 -9.53 -13.47
N ARG A 7 -17.33 -9.62 -14.79
CA ARG A 7 -17.53 -8.45 -15.64
C ARG A 7 -18.79 -7.70 -15.29
N GLN A 8 -19.92 -8.39 -15.16
CA GLN A 8 -21.19 -7.79 -14.79
C GLN A 8 -21.08 -7.07 -13.43
N TRP A 9 -20.44 -7.71 -12.49
CA TRP A 9 -20.26 -7.13 -11.17
C TRP A 9 -19.36 -5.87 -11.18
N VAL A 10 -18.19 -5.92 -11.84
CA VAL A 10 -17.30 -4.74 -11.88
C VAL A 10 -17.89 -3.58 -12.67
N GLN A 11 -18.71 -3.84 -13.68
CA GLN A 11 -19.44 -2.82 -14.43
C GLN A 11 -20.48 -2.09 -13.57
N ALA A 12 -21.02 -2.76 -12.55
CA ALA A 12 -21.98 -2.19 -11.63
C ALA A 12 -21.33 -1.35 -10.51
N LEU A 13 -20.00 -1.35 -10.38
CA LEU A 13 -19.31 -0.57 -9.35
C LEU A 13 -19.42 0.95 -9.62
N PRO A 14 -19.60 1.76 -8.57
CA PRO A 14 -19.52 3.21 -8.70
C PRO A 14 -18.19 3.65 -9.33
N GLY A 15 -18.27 4.48 -10.36
CA GLY A 15 -17.08 4.94 -11.10
C GLY A 15 -16.55 3.97 -12.16
N ALA A 16 -17.17 2.81 -12.39
CA ALA A 16 -16.83 1.94 -13.50
C ALA A 16 -17.24 2.57 -14.85
N VAL A 17 -16.33 2.53 -15.82
CA VAL A 17 -16.57 3.01 -17.19
C VAL A 17 -16.29 1.88 -18.16
N ASP A 18 -17.35 1.43 -18.86
CA ASP A 18 -17.22 0.49 -19.98
C ASP A 18 -16.94 1.24 -21.28
N SER A 19 -16.00 0.77 -22.06
CA SER A 19 -15.65 1.32 -23.36
C SER A 19 -15.11 0.22 -24.27
N GLY A 20 -15.91 -0.20 -25.27
CA GLY A 20 -15.49 -1.22 -26.24
C GLY A 20 -15.10 -2.57 -25.62
N GLY A 21 -15.69 -2.91 -24.49
CA GLY A 21 -15.38 -4.12 -23.74
C GLY A 21 -14.25 -3.99 -22.72
N TRP A 22 -13.58 -2.84 -22.62
CA TRP A 22 -12.74 -2.47 -21.50
C TRP A 22 -13.60 -2.00 -20.33
N VAL A 23 -13.24 -2.38 -19.11
CA VAL A 23 -13.86 -1.87 -17.88
C VAL A 23 -12.80 -1.14 -17.06
N PHE A 24 -12.93 0.16 -16.97
CA PHE A 24 -12.04 1.02 -16.19
C PHE A 24 -12.66 1.32 -14.85
N LEU A 25 -11.99 0.96 -13.76
CA LEU A 25 -12.37 1.40 -12.43
C LEU A 25 -11.82 2.82 -12.21
N GLN A 26 -12.65 3.70 -11.67
CA GLN A 26 -12.26 5.07 -11.37
C GLN A 26 -12.69 5.43 -9.96
N ASP A 27 -11.92 6.30 -9.32
CA ASP A 27 -12.31 6.89 -8.06
C ASP A 27 -13.44 7.91 -8.32
N PRO A 28 -14.65 7.73 -7.77
CA PRO A 28 -15.73 8.71 -7.91
C PRO A 28 -15.34 10.10 -7.35
N GLY A 29 -14.40 10.14 -6.41
CA GLY A 29 -13.87 11.36 -5.79
C GLY A 29 -12.84 12.12 -6.64
N TRP A 30 -12.40 11.60 -7.79
CA TRP A 30 -11.45 12.30 -8.63
C TRP A 30 -11.92 13.69 -9.05
N SER A 31 -11.03 14.65 -8.95
CA SER A 31 -11.22 16.01 -9.48
C SER A 31 -11.41 16.04 -11.00
N ALA A 32 -11.91 17.14 -11.52
CA ALA A 32 -12.06 17.29 -12.97
C ALA A 32 -10.73 17.10 -13.75
N PRO A 33 -9.57 17.65 -13.30
CA PRO A 33 -8.28 17.37 -13.92
C PRO A 33 -7.87 15.90 -13.90
N GLU A 34 -8.13 15.18 -12.80
CA GLU A 34 -7.81 13.75 -12.70
C GLU A 34 -8.69 12.92 -13.63
N ARG A 35 -9.98 13.21 -13.69
CA ARG A 35 -10.90 12.58 -14.65
C ARG A 35 -10.47 12.84 -16.10
N ALA A 36 -10.01 14.05 -16.42
CA ALA A 36 -9.50 14.37 -17.74
C ALA A 36 -8.22 13.56 -18.07
N LYS A 37 -7.27 13.47 -17.14
CA LYS A 37 -6.06 12.63 -17.32
C LYS A 37 -6.43 11.15 -17.51
N ALA A 38 -7.37 10.63 -16.74
CA ALA A 38 -7.85 9.25 -16.91
C ALA A 38 -8.53 9.04 -18.27
N ALA A 39 -9.28 10.03 -18.76
CA ALA A 39 -9.89 10.01 -20.08
C ALA A 39 -8.84 9.95 -21.20
N GLU A 40 -7.74 10.72 -21.09
CA GLU A 40 -6.65 10.65 -22.06
C GLU A 40 -6.00 9.25 -22.09
N VAL A 41 -5.76 8.65 -20.92
CA VAL A 41 -5.23 7.27 -20.88
C VAL A 41 -6.20 6.28 -21.55
N ARG A 42 -7.52 6.41 -21.31
CA ARG A 42 -8.51 5.55 -21.97
C ARG A 42 -8.48 5.66 -23.50
N LYS A 43 -8.18 6.84 -24.07
CA LYS A 43 -8.05 7.01 -25.52
C LYS A 43 -6.90 6.19 -26.13
N THR A 44 -5.91 5.81 -25.32
CA THR A 44 -4.81 4.95 -25.76
C THR A 44 -5.17 3.47 -25.79
N ALA A 45 -6.33 3.09 -25.21
CA ALA A 45 -6.85 1.73 -25.32
C ALA A 45 -7.33 1.46 -26.75
N GLY A 46 -7.17 0.23 -27.22
CA GLY A 46 -7.71 -0.17 -28.53
C GLY A 46 -9.23 -0.06 -28.57
N ALA A 47 -9.80 -0.01 -29.79
CA ALA A 47 -11.24 0.14 -30.03
C ALA A 47 -12.06 -1.00 -29.38
N ALA A 48 -11.47 -2.18 -29.21
CA ALA A 48 -12.08 -3.32 -28.52
C ALA A 48 -11.12 -3.87 -27.47
N ALA A 49 -11.67 -4.33 -26.35
CA ALA A 49 -10.86 -4.99 -25.31
C ALA A 49 -10.31 -6.32 -25.83
N PRO A 50 -9.05 -6.65 -25.48
CA PRO A 50 -8.47 -7.94 -25.80
C PRO A 50 -9.15 -9.05 -24.98
N PRO A 51 -8.98 -10.31 -25.37
CA PRO A 51 -9.48 -11.45 -24.61
C PRO A 51 -8.97 -11.50 -23.16
N ARG A 52 -7.77 -10.96 -22.93
CA ARG A 52 -7.10 -10.88 -21.61
C ARG A 52 -6.82 -9.43 -21.24
N GLY A 53 -6.86 -9.14 -19.93
CA GLY A 53 -6.52 -7.84 -19.42
C GLY A 53 -7.56 -6.75 -19.71
N TRP A 54 -8.83 -7.13 -19.74
CA TRP A 54 -9.96 -6.23 -20.03
C TRP A 54 -10.36 -5.35 -18.82
N LEU A 55 -9.99 -5.74 -17.59
CA LEU A 55 -10.26 -4.99 -16.38
C LEU A 55 -9.08 -4.06 -16.08
N CYS A 56 -9.35 -2.77 -16.02
CA CYS A 56 -8.36 -1.71 -15.87
C CYS A 56 -8.46 -1.09 -14.48
N ILE A 57 -7.53 -1.45 -13.59
CA ILE A 57 -7.50 -0.97 -12.20
C ILE A 57 -6.53 0.22 -12.12
N PRO A 58 -6.94 1.38 -11.57
CA PRO A 58 -6.07 2.54 -11.50
C PRO A 58 -4.91 2.30 -10.55
N THR A 59 -3.72 2.70 -10.96
CA THR A 59 -2.57 2.80 -10.09
C THR A 59 -2.26 4.27 -9.82
N GLY A 60 -2.23 4.66 -8.56
CA GLY A 60 -1.77 5.96 -8.12
C GLY A 60 -0.26 5.97 -8.03
N GLY A 61 0.43 6.36 -9.10
CA GLY A 61 1.87 6.58 -9.01
C GLY A 61 2.18 7.81 -8.16
N THR A 62 3.30 7.77 -7.43
CA THR A 62 3.89 8.92 -6.74
C THR A 62 4.26 10.06 -7.72
N SER A 63 4.27 9.78 -9.02
CA SER A 63 4.57 10.70 -10.11
C SER A 63 3.40 11.60 -10.57
N GLY A 64 2.22 11.49 -9.95
CA GLY A 64 1.03 12.25 -10.36
C GLY A 64 0.44 11.82 -11.72
N ARG A 65 0.92 10.71 -12.30
CA ARG A 65 0.38 10.12 -13.52
C ARG A 65 -0.61 9.02 -13.15
N ILE A 66 -1.82 9.09 -13.71
CA ILE A 66 -2.79 8.00 -13.62
C ILE A 66 -2.41 6.97 -14.69
N ARG A 67 -2.22 5.72 -14.27
CA ARG A 67 -2.08 4.56 -15.16
C ARG A 67 -3.13 3.53 -14.78
N PHE A 68 -3.46 2.64 -15.69
CA PHE A 68 -4.37 1.54 -15.43
C PHE A 68 -3.65 0.21 -15.66
N ALA A 69 -3.53 -0.58 -14.61
CA ALA A 69 -3.04 -1.95 -14.69
C ALA A 69 -4.15 -2.87 -15.22
N ARG A 70 -3.83 -3.69 -16.22
CA ARG A 70 -4.78 -4.57 -16.89
C ARG A 70 -4.82 -5.94 -16.22
N HIS A 71 -5.98 -6.34 -15.78
CA HIS A 71 -6.26 -7.63 -15.17
C HIS A 71 -7.41 -8.36 -15.89
N ASP A 72 -7.59 -9.62 -15.54
CA ASP A 72 -8.66 -10.49 -16.03
C ASP A 72 -9.04 -11.53 -14.97
N GLU A 73 -10.02 -12.35 -15.27
CA GLU A 73 -10.49 -13.43 -14.41
C GLU A 73 -9.38 -14.42 -14.01
N GLN A 74 -8.36 -14.59 -14.85
CA GLN A 74 -7.24 -15.51 -14.58
C GLN A 74 -6.30 -14.89 -13.55
N THR A 75 -5.90 -13.61 -13.72
CA THR A 75 -4.99 -12.94 -12.77
C THR A 75 -5.62 -12.81 -11.39
N LEU A 76 -6.90 -12.44 -11.33
CA LEU A 76 -7.62 -12.33 -10.07
C LEU A 76 -7.87 -13.70 -9.43
N GLY A 77 -8.24 -14.72 -10.26
CA GLY A 77 -8.45 -16.08 -9.81
C GLY A 77 -7.19 -16.73 -9.23
N ALA A 78 -6.03 -16.50 -9.85
CA ALA A 78 -4.75 -16.95 -9.32
C ALA A 78 -4.45 -16.35 -7.93
N ALA A 79 -4.71 -15.05 -7.75
CA ALA A 79 -4.55 -14.40 -6.46
C ALA A 79 -5.52 -14.94 -5.39
N VAL A 80 -6.76 -15.30 -5.77
CA VAL A 80 -7.73 -15.95 -4.88
C VAL A 80 -7.23 -17.33 -4.46
N ALA A 81 -6.85 -18.17 -5.42
CA ALA A 81 -6.38 -19.53 -5.15
C ALA A 81 -5.09 -19.53 -4.30
N GLY A 82 -4.18 -18.58 -4.57
CA GLY A 82 -2.98 -18.41 -3.78
C GLY A 82 -3.27 -17.99 -2.33
N PHE A 83 -4.24 -17.09 -2.15
CA PHE A 83 -4.71 -16.67 -0.83
C PHE A 83 -5.29 -17.88 -0.05
N GLN A 84 -6.22 -18.63 -0.65
CA GLN A 84 -6.83 -19.80 -0.01
C GLN A 84 -5.77 -20.81 0.47
N ARG A 85 -4.80 -21.13 -0.40
CA ARG A 85 -3.72 -22.08 -0.06
C ARG A 85 -2.81 -21.55 1.04
N HIS A 86 -2.45 -20.26 1.01
CA HIS A 86 -1.56 -19.63 1.99
C HIS A 86 -2.17 -19.60 3.40
N PHE A 87 -3.46 -19.27 3.49
CA PHE A 87 -4.17 -19.16 4.77
C PHE A 87 -4.91 -20.43 5.18
N GLY A 88 -4.90 -21.48 4.35
CA GLY A 88 -5.57 -22.77 4.65
C GLY A 88 -7.10 -22.65 4.72
N VAL A 89 -7.71 -21.76 3.92
CA VAL A 89 -9.15 -21.49 3.97
C VAL A 89 -9.83 -21.87 2.67
N SER A 90 -10.97 -22.54 2.75
CA SER A 90 -11.81 -22.86 1.58
C SER A 90 -12.79 -21.72 1.26
N GLN A 91 -13.30 -21.04 2.25
CA GLN A 91 -14.23 -19.92 2.14
C GLN A 91 -13.65 -18.68 2.82
N VAL A 92 -13.81 -17.52 2.21
CA VAL A 92 -13.33 -16.23 2.71
C VAL A 92 -14.51 -15.31 2.97
N ASN A 93 -14.70 -14.90 4.22
CA ASN A 93 -15.56 -13.78 4.55
C ASN A 93 -14.71 -12.52 4.72
N SER A 94 -15.25 -11.36 4.43
CA SER A 94 -14.52 -10.09 4.57
C SER A 94 -15.43 -8.94 5.00
N VAL A 95 -14.87 -8.06 5.84
CA VAL A 95 -15.38 -6.72 6.04
C VAL A 95 -14.47 -5.78 5.24
N GLY A 96 -15.05 -5.04 4.31
CA GLY A 96 -14.34 -4.07 3.47
C GLY A 96 -14.57 -2.65 3.96
N VAL A 97 -13.51 -1.90 4.20
CA VAL A 97 -13.55 -0.46 4.47
C VAL A 97 -12.75 0.32 3.43
N LEU A 98 -12.07 -0.40 2.53
CA LEU A 98 -11.31 0.18 1.44
C LEU A 98 -12.18 0.29 0.19
N PRO A 99 -12.02 1.35 -0.62
CA PRO A 99 -12.80 1.55 -1.82
C PRO A 99 -12.60 0.41 -2.85
N LEU A 100 -13.68 0.00 -3.51
CA LEU A 100 -13.67 -1.10 -4.48
C LEU A 100 -12.96 -0.77 -5.80
N HIS A 101 -12.69 0.50 -6.09
CA HIS A 101 -11.86 0.89 -7.23
C HIS A 101 -10.35 0.75 -6.96
N HIS A 102 -9.94 0.48 -5.71
CA HIS A 102 -8.57 0.10 -5.36
C HIS A 102 -8.43 -1.41 -5.27
N VAL A 103 -7.28 -1.92 -5.70
CA VAL A 103 -7.01 -3.36 -5.75
C VAL A 103 -7.22 -4.07 -4.41
N SER A 104 -6.94 -3.42 -3.28
CA SER A 104 -7.11 -4.03 -1.95
C SER A 104 -8.60 -4.21 -1.60
N GLY A 105 -9.43 -3.20 -1.85
CA GLY A 105 -10.88 -3.29 -1.66
C GLY A 105 -11.53 -4.24 -2.67
N LEU A 106 -11.16 -4.13 -3.94
CA LEU A 106 -11.59 -5.03 -5.01
C LEU A 106 -11.35 -6.49 -4.64
N MET A 107 -10.12 -6.83 -4.25
CA MET A 107 -9.73 -8.22 -3.96
C MET A 107 -10.34 -8.75 -2.65
N ALA A 108 -10.70 -7.91 -1.70
CA ALA A 108 -11.47 -8.34 -0.54
C ALA A 108 -12.84 -8.89 -0.97
N HIS A 109 -13.53 -8.16 -1.87
CA HIS A 109 -14.80 -8.61 -2.44
C HIS A 109 -14.64 -9.84 -3.36
N VAL A 110 -13.67 -9.80 -4.28
CA VAL A 110 -13.42 -10.89 -5.23
C VAL A 110 -13.11 -12.20 -4.50
N ARG A 111 -12.30 -12.18 -3.45
CA ARG A 111 -12.00 -13.37 -2.63
C ARG A 111 -13.26 -13.93 -2.00
N ALA A 112 -14.08 -13.10 -1.38
CA ALA A 112 -15.32 -13.55 -0.76
C ALA A 112 -16.26 -14.17 -1.79
N THR A 113 -16.57 -13.46 -2.86
CA THR A 113 -17.50 -13.93 -3.90
C THR A 113 -17.00 -15.20 -4.59
N ALA A 114 -15.73 -15.25 -4.98
CA ALA A 114 -15.16 -16.41 -5.68
C ALA A 114 -15.09 -17.69 -4.83
N THR A 115 -15.13 -17.55 -3.50
CA THR A 115 -15.08 -18.67 -2.55
C THR A 115 -16.43 -19.01 -1.94
N GLY A 116 -17.52 -18.39 -2.39
CA GLY A 116 -18.87 -18.57 -1.82
C GLY A 116 -19.04 -17.98 -0.42
N GLY A 117 -18.16 -17.05 -0.04
CA GLY A 117 -18.26 -16.32 1.23
C GLY A 117 -19.04 -15.02 1.11
N HIS A 118 -18.99 -14.25 2.19
CA HIS A 118 -19.68 -12.97 2.31
C HIS A 118 -18.69 -11.81 2.35
N HIS A 119 -18.99 -10.76 1.59
CA HIS A 119 -18.33 -9.46 1.71
C HIS A 119 -19.33 -8.43 2.23
N TYR A 120 -18.98 -7.75 3.32
CA TYR A 120 -19.73 -6.62 3.82
C TYR A 120 -18.91 -5.33 3.60
N GLN A 121 -19.38 -4.48 2.68
CA GLN A 121 -18.76 -3.18 2.43
C GLN A 121 -19.30 -2.17 3.44
N ALA A 122 -18.41 -1.69 4.32
CA ALA A 122 -18.70 -0.69 5.33
C ALA A 122 -18.18 0.70 4.91
N ASP A 123 -18.87 1.74 5.34
CA ASP A 123 -18.37 3.11 5.24
C ASP A 123 -17.31 3.33 6.33
N TRP A 124 -16.10 3.68 5.90
CA TRP A 124 -15.01 3.96 6.83
C TRP A 124 -15.35 5.03 7.88
N ARG A 125 -16.09 6.08 7.52
CA ARG A 125 -16.45 7.15 8.44
C ARG A 125 -17.34 6.63 9.58
N ARG A 126 -18.25 5.71 9.27
CA ARG A 126 -19.12 5.06 10.26
C ARG A 126 -18.30 4.15 11.18
N VAL A 127 -17.42 3.32 10.60
CA VAL A 127 -16.51 2.43 11.36
C VAL A 127 -15.59 3.24 12.28
N ALA A 128 -15.00 4.32 11.78
CA ALA A 128 -14.16 5.23 12.57
C ALA A 128 -14.94 6.00 13.65
N GLY A 129 -16.26 6.09 13.51
CA GLY A 129 -17.18 6.66 14.50
C GLY A 129 -17.76 5.64 15.49
N GLY A 130 -17.33 4.37 15.43
CA GLY A 130 -17.72 3.31 16.37
C GLY A 130 -18.90 2.43 15.89
N ASP A 131 -19.42 2.63 14.68
CA ASP A 131 -20.42 1.74 14.07
C ASP A 131 -19.70 0.52 13.46
N LEU A 132 -19.41 -0.45 14.29
CA LEU A 132 -18.59 -1.61 13.95
C LEU A 132 -19.46 -2.74 13.41
N PRO A 133 -19.23 -3.19 12.14
CA PRO A 133 -20.00 -4.27 11.54
C PRO A 133 -19.83 -5.60 12.28
N GLU A 134 -20.83 -6.46 12.16
CA GLU A 134 -20.72 -7.83 12.63
C GLU A 134 -19.58 -8.57 11.93
N VAL A 135 -18.77 -9.30 12.71
CA VAL A 135 -17.69 -10.14 12.21
C VAL A 135 -18.15 -11.59 12.18
N LYS A 136 -18.39 -12.13 11.00
CA LYS A 136 -18.71 -13.55 10.80
C LYS A 136 -17.46 -14.41 11.03
N ALA A 137 -17.65 -15.71 11.26
CA ALA A 137 -16.54 -16.67 11.31
C ALA A 137 -15.68 -16.61 10.04
N ALA A 138 -14.39 -16.87 10.16
CA ALA A 138 -13.43 -16.82 9.06
C ALA A 138 -13.41 -15.48 8.27
N SER A 139 -13.63 -14.36 8.96
CA SER A 139 -13.58 -13.03 8.34
C SER A 139 -12.18 -12.44 8.35
N PHE A 140 -11.87 -11.72 7.27
CA PHE A 140 -10.65 -10.96 7.06
C PHE A 140 -10.98 -9.48 6.91
N LEU A 141 -10.04 -8.61 7.32
CA LEU A 141 -10.14 -7.16 7.18
C LEU A 141 -8.87 -6.62 6.53
N SER A 142 -9.02 -5.63 5.66
CA SER A 142 -7.88 -4.89 5.10
C SER A 142 -7.98 -3.43 5.46
N LEU A 143 -6.88 -2.87 5.97
CA LEU A 143 -6.75 -1.49 6.42
C LEU A 143 -5.52 -0.82 5.80
N VAL A 144 -5.50 0.50 5.79
CA VAL A 144 -4.27 1.28 5.68
C VAL A 144 -3.75 1.63 7.08
N PRO A 145 -2.44 1.96 7.24
CA PRO A 145 -1.85 2.21 8.56
C PRO A 145 -2.56 3.28 9.39
N THR A 146 -3.05 4.35 8.76
CA THR A 146 -3.80 5.42 9.43
C THR A 146 -5.15 4.95 9.97
N GLN A 147 -5.82 4.03 9.27
CA GLN A 147 -7.06 3.41 9.74
C GLN A 147 -6.81 2.51 10.95
N LEU A 148 -5.77 1.67 10.89
CA LEU A 148 -5.37 0.87 12.06
C LEU A 148 -5.03 1.75 13.26
N GLN A 149 -4.26 2.83 13.04
CA GLN A 149 -3.91 3.78 14.10
C GLN A 149 -5.16 4.33 14.78
N ARG A 150 -6.17 4.73 14.00
CA ARG A 150 -7.43 5.28 14.51
C ARG A 150 -8.21 4.26 15.34
N LEU A 151 -8.32 3.03 14.85
CA LEU A 151 -9.03 1.96 15.57
C LEU A 151 -8.32 1.53 16.86
N LEU A 152 -7.00 1.63 16.94
CA LEU A 152 -6.23 1.35 18.15
C LEU A 152 -6.36 2.43 19.25
N GLU A 153 -7.08 3.52 19.00
CA GLU A 153 -7.38 4.57 20.00
C GLU A 153 -8.63 4.23 20.82
N ASP A 154 -9.44 3.25 20.38
CA ASP A 154 -10.70 2.85 20.99
C ASP A 154 -10.63 1.37 21.41
N SER A 155 -10.90 1.08 22.68
CA SER A 155 -10.88 -0.29 23.23
C SER A 155 -11.95 -1.19 22.60
N VAL A 156 -13.13 -0.65 22.28
CA VAL A 156 -14.20 -1.41 21.64
C VAL A 156 -13.81 -1.79 20.22
N ALA A 157 -13.17 -0.88 19.49
CA ALA A 157 -12.65 -1.15 18.16
C ALA A 157 -11.48 -2.16 18.22
N VAL A 158 -10.64 -2.13 19.26
CA VAL A 158 -9.58 -3.15 19.48
C VAL A 158 -10.19 -4.54 19.68
N ASP A 159 -11.25 -4.66 20.50
CA ASP A 159 -11.94 -5.94 20.70
C ASP A 159 -12.61 -6.42 19.41
N TRP A 160 -13.14 -5.51 18.60
CA TRP A 160 -13.66 -5.83 17.27
C TRP A 160 -12.57 -6.35 16.34
N LEU A 161 -11.37 -5.71 16.29
CA LEU A 161 -10.24 -6.17 15.50
C LEU A 161 -9.76 -7.58 15.87
N ARG A 162 -9.84 -7.95 17.13
CA ARG A 162 -9.45 -9.28 17.63
C ARG A 162 -10.36 -10.42 17.15
N ARG A 163 -11.54 -10.10 16.64
CA ARG A 163 -12.52 -11.08 16.13
C ARG A 163 -12.19 -11.60 14.73
N PHE A 164 -11.33 -10.91 14.00
CA PHE A 164 -10.91 -11.34 12.66
C PHE A 164 -9.88 -12.47 12.72
N VAL A 165 -9.91 -13.33 11.71
CA VAL A 165 -8.82 -14.32 11.49
C VAL A 165 -7.50 -13.59 11.24
N ALA A 166 -7.56 -12.54 10.43
CA ALA A 166 -6.43 -11.68 10.16
C ALA A 166 -6.87 -10.26 9.78
N VAL A 167 -6.08 -9.29 10.20
CA VAL A 167 -6.17 -7.88 9.79
C VAL A 167 -4.95 -7.57 8.93
N PHE A 168 -5.14 -7.36 7.64
CA PHE A 168 -4.08 -6.96 6.72
C PHE A 168 -3.86 -5.45 6.80
N VAL A 169 -2.61 -5.04 6.84
CA VAL A 169 -2.25 -3.62 6.70
C VAL A 169 -1.32 -3.47 5.52
N GLY A 170 -1.72 -2.60 4.58
CA GLY A 170 -1.01 -2.39 3.34
C GLY A 170 -1.22 -0.98 2.78
N GLY A 171 -0.76 -0.76 1.53
CA GLY A 171 -0.84 0.53 0.84
C GLY A 171 0.24 1.55 1.26
N ALA A 172 0.86 1.37 2.42
CA ALA A 172 2.02 2.11 2.91
C ALA A 172 2.79 1.25 3.95
N PRO A 173 4.05 1.56 4.25
CA PRO A 173 4.79 0.88 5.32
C PRO A 173 4.12 1.04 6.68
N THR A 174 3.98 -0.05 7.41
CA THR A 174 3.55 -0.02 8.81
C THR A 174 4.76 0.33 9.68
N TRP A 175 4.72 1.49 10.33
CA TRP A 175 5.84 1.94 11.17
C TRP A 175 5.89 1.19 12.50
N SER A 176 7.09 1.10 13.09
CA SER A 176 7.38 0.23 14.24
C SER A 176 6.48 0.51 15.44
N SER A 177 6.24 1.77 15.81
CA SER A 177 5.39 2.09 16.98
C SER A 177 3.92 1.70 16.77
N LEU A 178 3.39 1.76 15.55
CA LEU A 178 2.05 1.26 15.24
C LEU A 178 2.00 -0.27 15.35
N ALA A 179 3.02 -0.94 14.81
CA ALA A 179 3.14 -2.39 14.91
C ALA A 179 3.23 -2.86 16.38
N GLU A 180 4.02 -2.16 17.21
CA GLU A 180 4.13 -2.48 18.63
C GLU A 180 2.80 -2.26 19.38
N ARG A 181 2.09 -1.17 19.11
CA ARG A 181 0.76 -0.93 19.68
C ARG A 181 -0.23 -2.03 19.28
N ALA A 182 -0.23 -2.44 18.02
CA ALA A 182 -1.10 -3.52 17.54
C ALA A 182 -0.73 -4.88 18.20
N ALA A 183 0.56 -5.16 18.38
CA ALA A 183 1.04 -6.37 19.06
C ALA A 183 0.65 -6.37 20.54
N THR A 184 0.86 -5.26 21.26
CA THR A 184 0.43 -5.08 22.66
C THR A 184 -1.09 -5.25 22.79
N ALA A 185 -1.85 -4.71 21.83
CA ALA A 185 -3.29 -4.88 21.74
C ALA A 185 -3.72 -6.27 21.27
N ARG A 186 -2.78 -7.20 20.97
CA ARG A 186 -3.02 -8.57 20.49
C ARG A 186 -3.94 -8.64 19.26
N VAL A 187 -3.86 -7.63 18.37
CA VAL A 187 -4.56 -7.65 17.08
C VAL A 187 -3.89 -8.71 16.19
N PRO A 188 -4.64 -9.60 15.52
CA PRO A 188 -4.11 -10.62 14.61
C PRO A 188 -3.67 -9.97 13.29
N LEU A 189 -2.68 -9.08 13.38
CA LEU A 189 -2.15 -8.35 12.24
C LEU A 189 -1.36 -9.28 11.32
N ILE A 190 -1.42 -9.04 10.03
CA ILE A 190 -0.57 -9.68 9.02
C ILE A 190 0.06 -8.58 8.17
N LEU A 191 1.38 -8.52 8.20
CA LEU A 191 2.14 -7.70 7.27
C LEU A 191 2.24 -8.42 5.92
N SER A 192 2.00 -7.69 4.84
CA SER A 192 1.99 -8.23 3.50
C SER A 192 2.62 -7.27 2.50
N TYR A 193 3.01 -7.82 1.34
CA TYR A 193 3.51 -7.03 0.23
C TYR A 193 2.78 -7.39 -1.05
N GLY A 194 2.46 -6.38 -1.82
CA GLY A 194 1.81 -6.47 -3.11
C GLY A 194 1.40 -5.09 -3.62
N MET A 195 0.88 -5.06 -4.83
CA MET A 195 0.54 -3.82 -5.53
C MET A 195 -0.61 -4.07 -6.51
N THR A 196 -1.06 -3.00 -7.17
CA THR A 196 -2.13 -3.14 -8.18
C THR A 196 -1.70 -4.10 -9.28
N GLU A 197 -0.45 -4.06 -9.69
CA GLU A 197 0.15 -4.86 -10.75
C GLU A 197 0.25 -6.36 -10.42
N THR A 198 -0.06 -6.75 -9.19
CA THR A 198 -0.01 -8.15 -8.72
C THR A 198 -1.36 -8.67 -8.20
N ALA A 199 -2.47 -8.00 -8.53
CA ALA A 199 -3.79 -8.29 -7.96
C ALA A 199 -3.78 -8.37 -6.42
N ALA A 200 -3.21 -7.36 -5.78
CA ALA A 200 -2.92 -7.21 -4.35
C ALA A 200 -1.70 -8.03 -3.89
N MET A 201 -1.82 -8.79 -2.77
CA MET A 201 -0.67 -9.38 -2.09
C MET A 201 -0.04 -10.56 -2.85
N VAL A 202 1.29 -10.59 -2.86
CA VAL A 202 2.13 -11.70 -3.36
C VAL A 202 3.07 -12.25 -2.28
N ALA A 203 3.23 -11.55 -1.17
CA ALA A 203 3.85 -12.08 0.04
C ALA A 203 3.01 -11.70 1.26
N ALA A 204 2.95 -12.58 2.24
CA ALA A 204 2.28 -12.33 3.50
C ALA A 204 2.86 -13.20 4.62
N GLN A 205 2.74 -12.71 5.85
CA GLN A 205 2.96 -13.51 7.05
C GLN A 205 1.89 -14.60 7.18
N HIS A 206 2.22 -15.68 7.88
CA HIS A 206 1.22 -16.61 8.35
C HIS A 206 0.53 -16.09 9.63
N PRO A 207 -0.71 -16.56 9.91
CA PRO A 207 -1.36 -16.25 11.18
C PRO A 207 -0.45 -16.57 12.36
N GLY A 208 -0.38 -15.65 13.33
CA GLY A 208 0.49 -15.77 14.49
C GLY A 208 1.92 -15.23 14.34
N ASP A 209 2.47 -15.14 13.14
CA ASP A 209 3.84 -14.63 12.92
C ASP A 209 4.05 -13.23 13.51
N PHE A 210 3.09 -12.34 13.31
CA PHE A 210 3.15 -10.98 13.83
C PHE A 210 3.17 -10.95 15.36
N LEU A 211 2.30 -11.72 16.00
CA LEU A 211 2.23 -11.82 17.46
C LEU A 211 3.44 -12.56 18.06
N ALA A 212 4.11 -13.39 17.27
CA ALA A 212 5.39 -13.99 17.61
C ALA A 212 6.60 -13.05 17.41
N GLY A 213 6.35 -11.76 17.11
CA GLY A 213 7.39 -10.75 17.00
C GLY A 213 7.99 -10.56 15.61
N ARG A 214 7.51 -11.26 14.57
CA ARG A 214 8.01 -11.08 13.21
C ARG A 214 7.52 -9.75 12.61
N ARG A 215 8.42 -9.05 11.87
CA ARG A 215 8.15 -7.72 11.30
C ARG A 215 8.51 -7.61 9.82
N ASP A 216 8.62 -8.74 9.13
CA ASP A 216 8.81 -8.84 7.68
C ASP A 216 7.45 -9.00 6.95
N ALA A 217 7.45 -8.99 5.63
CA ALA A 217 6.26 -9.18 4.81
C ALA A 217 5.92 -10.67 4.56
N GLY A 218 6.51 -11.59 5.31
CA GLY A 218 6.26 -13.02 5.19
C GLY A 218 6.90 -13.66 3.97
N THR A 219 6.37 -14.81 3.57
CA THR A 219 6.83 -15.59 2.41
C THR A 219 5.98 -15.31 1.20
N ALA A 220 6.51 -15.63 0.00
CA ALA A 220 5.71 -15.56 -1.23
C ALA A 220 4.47 -16.46 -1.15
N LEU A 221 3.33 -15.97 -1.65
CA LEU A 221 2.11 -16.77 -1.77
C LEU A 221 2.27 -17.81 -2.88
N PRO A 222 1.54 -18.94 -2.84
CA PRO A 222 1.70 -20.05 -3.78
C PRO A 222 1.50 -19.73 -5.26
N HIS A 223 0.90 -18.60 -5.60
CA HIS A 223 0.71 -18.12 -6.98
C HIS A 223 1.80 -17.19 -7.48
N ALA A 224 2.81 -16.91 -6.64
CA ALA A 224 3.89 -15.97 -6.96
C ALA A 224 5.24 -16.52 -6.55
N ARG A 225 6.29 -16.06 -7.25
CA ARG A 225 7.68 -16.22 -6.87
C ARG A 225 8.32 -14.85 -6.75
N ILE A 226 9.09 -14.65 -5.70
CA ILE A 226 9.82 -13.40 -5.44
C ILE A 226 11.30 -13.68 -5.49
N SER A 227 12.02 -12.87 -6.24
CA SER A 227 13.49 -12.89 -6.32
C SER A 227 14.03 -11.46 -6.27
N LEU A 228 15.35 -11.31 -6.21
CA LEU A 228 16.02 -10.02 -6.18
C LEU A 228 16.97 -9.90 -7.35
N THR A 229 16.96 -8.74 -8.00
CA THR A 229 17.94 -8.33 -9.02
C THR A 229 18.68 -7.07 -8.58
N ASP A 230 19.67 -6.62 -9.37
CA ASP A 230 20.46 -5.42 -9.08
C ASP A 230 21.08 -5.44 -7.66
N ARG A 231 21.49 -6.62 -7.18
CA ARG A 231 22.11 -6.78 -5.86
C ARG A 231 23.37 -5.92 -5.78
N GLY A 232 23.42 -5.00 -4.82
CA GLY A 232 24.61 -4.22 -4.49
C GLY A 232 25.47 -4.94 -3.43
N GLU A 233 26.49 -4.24 -2.93
CA GLU A 233 27.33 -4.70 -1.80
C GLU A 233 26.57 -4.85 -0.48
N SER A 234 25.36 -4.30 -0.38
CA SER A 234 24.42 -4.47 0.75
C SER A 234 23.45 -5.62 0.50
N ASP A 235 22.98 -6.28 1.56
CA ASP A 235 22.08 -7.47 1.58
C ASP A 235 20.70 -7.28 0.91
N GLY A 236 20.56 -6.40 -0.08
CA GLY A 236 19.32 -6.09 -0.75
C GLY A 236 19.41 -6.02 -2.25
N GLY A 237 18.23 -6.03 -2.91
CA GLY A 237 18.09 -5.89 -4.34
C GLY A 237 16.71 -5.36 -4.72
N ARG A 238 16.54 -5.11 -6.00
CA ARG A 238 15.24 -4.82 -6.59
C ARG A 238 14.34 -6.05 -6.50
N ILE A 239 13.12 -5.86 -6.01
CA ILE A 239 12.17 -6.95 -5.91
C ILE A 239 11.63 -7.28 -7.30
N VAL A 240 11.73 -8.56 -7.66
CA VAL A 240 11.24 -9.14 -8.92
C VAL A 240 10.12 -10.12 -8.59
N ILE A 241 8.98 -10.00 -9.27
CA ILE A 241 7.80 -10.81 -9.04
C ILE A 241 7.44 -11.57 -10.31
N GLU A 242 7.28 -12.87 -10.19
CA GLU A 242 6.74 -13.74 -11.23
C GLU A 242 5.51 -14.45 -10.69
N GLY A 243 4.53 -14.68 -11.55
CA GLY A 243 3.35 -15.45 -11.17
C GLY A 243 2.12 -15.13 -11.98
N GLU A 244 1.10 -15.95 -11.81
CA GLU A 244 -0.12 -15.88 -12.58
C GLU A 244 -1.00 -14.67 -12.27
N SER A 245 -0.83 -14.06 -11.08
CA SER A 245 -1.55 -12.85 -10.67
C SER A 245 -0.93 -11.56 -11.21
N VAL A 246 0.26 -11.64 -11.83
CA VAL A 246 0.91 -10.47 -12.42
C VAL A 246 0.07 -9.94 -13.58
N PHE A 247 -0.15 -8.65 -13.62
CA PHE A 247 -0.98 -7.93 -14.59
C PHE A 247 -0.53 -8.12 -16.05
N ARG A 248 -1.40 -7.85 -17.00
CA ARG A 248 -1.13 -7.99 -18.44
C ARG A 248 -0.36 -6.81 -19.04
N GLY A 249 0.00 -5.82 -18.27
CA GLY A 249 0.62 -4.57 -18.68
C GLY A 249 -0.29 -3.38 -18.40
N TYR A 250 0.16 -2.18 -18.71
CA TYR A 250 -0.67 -0.99 -18.58
C TYR A 250 -1.48 -0.74 -19.86
N VAL A 251 -2.56 0.04 -19.72
CA VAL A 251 -3.32 0.52 -20.87
C VAL A 251 -2.43 1.40 -21.75
N GLY A 252 -2.48 1.20 -23.06
CA GLY A 252 -1.62 1.90 -24.04
C GLY A 252 -0.21 1.30 -24.19
N GLU A 253 0.14 0.29 -23.41
CA GLU A 253 1.42 -0.41 -23.52
C GLU A 253 1.20 -1.84 -24.07
N PRO A 254 2.24 -2.44 -24.73
CA PRO A 254 2.19 -3.83 -25.16
C PRO A 254 1.93 -4.79 -24.00
N ASP A 255 1.44 -5.98 -24.33
CA ASP A 255 1.29 -7.04 -23.35
C ASP A 255 2.62 -7.36 -22.68
N ARG A 256 2.56 -7.43 -21.35
CA ARG A 256 3.73 -7.73 -20.55
C ARG A 256 4.26 -9.13 -20.83
N ARG A 257 5.57 -9.22 -21.01
CA ARG A 257 6.30 -10.47 -21.14
C ARG A 257 7.34 -10.57 -20.02
N GLY A 258 7.39 -11.73 -19.35
CA GLY A 258 8.36 -12.02 -18.29
C GLY A 258 8.03 -11.39 -16.93
N PRO A 259 9.01 -11.41 -16.02
CA PRO A 259 8.87 -10.98 -14.63
C PRO A 259 8.53 -9.50 -14.48
N LEU A 260 7.83 -9.15 -13.39
CA LEU A 260 7.64 -7.77 -12.97
C LEU A 260 8.84 -7.33 -12.13
N VAL A 261 9.71 -6.53 -12.71
CA VAL A 261 10.78 -5.84 -11.98
C VAL A 261 10.17 -4.57 -11.37
N THR A 262 10.09 -4.51 -10.06
CA THR A 262 9.48 -3.38 -9.36
C THR A 262 10.47 -2.24 -9.11
N GLU A 263 10.02 -1.09 -8.64
CA GLU A 263 10.89 -0.05 -8.08
C GLU A 263 11.11 -0.21 -6.56
N ASP A 264 10.58 -1.28 -5.98
CA ASP A 264 10.77 -1.57 -4.57
C ASP A 264 12.08 -2.31 -4.33
N TRP A 265 12.77 -1.93 -3.26
CA TRP A 265 14.01 -2.51 -2.78
C TRP A 265 13.75 -3.36 -1.55
N GLY A 266 14.34 -4.53 -1.48
CA GLY A 266 14.12 -5.44 -0.37
C GLY A 266 15.22 -6.47 -0.21
N GLY A 267 15.07 -7.31 0.82
CA GLY A 267 15.94 -8.45 1.10
C GLY A 267 15.11 -9.72 1.30
N LEU A 268 15.71 -10.85 0.99
CA LEU A 268 15.16 -12.17 1.31
C LEU A 268 16.04 -12.81 2.39
N THR A 269 15.38 -13.33 3.45
CA THR A 269 16.06 -14.16 4.44
C THR A 269 16.36 -15.54 3.85
N ASP A 270 17.21 -16.34 4.52
CA ASP A 270 17.52 -17.73 4.14
C ASP A 270 16.26 -18.62 4.11
N THR A 271 15.22 -18.25 4.83
CA THR A 271 13.92 -18.94 4.83
C THR A 271 12.94 -18.37 3.80
N GLY A 272 13.40 -17.51 2.88
CA GLY A 272 12.59 -16.92 1.82
C GLY A 272 11.59 -15.84 2.29
N ARG A 273 11.76 -15.28 3.48
CA ARG A 273 10.91 -14.19 3.98
C ARG A 273 11.34 -12.85 3.42
N LEU A 274 10.38 -12.08 2.95
CA LEU A 274 10.63 -10.79 2.30
C LEU A 274 10.69 -9.65 3.33
N ARG A 275 11.77 -8.88 3.29
CA ARG A 275 11.87 -7.57 3.94
C ARG A 275 11.83 -6.48 2.88
N VAL A 276 10.87 -5.59 2.96
CA VAL A 276 10.74 -4.43 2.05
C VAL A 276 11.41 -3.23 2.73
N PHE A 277 12.41 -2.65 2.07
CA PHE A 277 13.16 -1.50 2.61
C PHE A 277 12.57 -0.17 2.16
N GLY A 278 11.93 -0.14 0.99
CA GLY A 278 11.29 1.04 0.43
C GLY A 278 11.42 1.10 -1.08
N ARG A 279 11.06 2.25 -1.65
CA ARG A 279 11.15 2.46 -3.10
C ARG A 279 12.53 3.01 -3.49
N ARG A 280 13.11 2.46 -4.53
CA ARG A 280 14.38 2.91 -5.10
C ARG A 280 14.33 4.37 -5.58
N ASP A 281 13.22 4.75 -6.22
CA ASP A 281 12.99 6.10 -6.73
C ASP A 281 12.71 7.14 -5.62
N ALA A 282 12.60 6.69 -4.37
CA ALA A 282 12.42 7.54 -3.20
C ALA A 282 13.69 7.61 -2.32
N VAL A 283 14.74 6.85 -2.66
CA VAL A 283 16.01 6.90 -1.91
C VAL A 283 16.64 8.28 -2.07
N ILE A 284 17.01 8.89 -0.97
CA ILE A 284 17.69 10.19 -0.93
C ILE A 284 19.20 9.95 -0.98
N ILE A 285 19.88 10.62 -1.88
CA ILE A 285 21.35 10.56 -1.96
C ILE A 285 21.91 11.85 -1.37
N THR A 286 22.36 11.77 -0.13
CA THR A 286 22.88 12.92 0.61
C THR A 286 24.37 12.73 0.92
N GLY A 287 25.23 13.58 0.36
CA GLY A 287 26.69 13.46 0.54
C GLY A 287 27.29 12.13 0.08
N GLY A 288 26.67 11.48 -0.93
CA GLY A 288 27.08 10.15 -1.42
C GLY A 288 26.47 8.97 -0.65
N GLU A 289 25.79 9.22 0.47
CA GLU A 289 25.17 8.20 1.31
C GLU A 289 23.69 7.99 0.94
N LYS A 290 23.22 6.74 1.03
CA LYS A 290 21.83 6.39 0.78
C LYS A 290 20.99 6.50 2.04
N VAL A 291 19.91 7.26 1.98
CA VAL A 291 18.93 7.40 3.06
C VAL A 291 17.57 6.89 2.59
N TRP A 292 17.05 5.91 3.30
CA TRP A 292 15.70 5.43 3.09
C TRP A 292 14.70 6.30 3.85
N PRO A 293 13.80 7.03 3.19
CA PRO A 293 12.82 7.89 3.88
C PRO A 293 12.03 7.16 4.96
N ALA A 294 11.59 5.94 4.69
CA ALA A 294 10.79 5.14 5.61
C ALA A 294 11.51 4.87 6.95
N GLU A 295 12.82 4.69 6.94
CA GLU A 295 13.64 4.48 8.14
C GLU A 295 13.62 5.74 9.03
N VAL A 296 13.83 6.90 8.43
CA VAL A 296 13.81 8.19 9.14
C VAL A 296 12.41 8.51 9.63
N GLU A 297 11.40 8.33 8.78
CA GLU A 297 9.98 8.52 9.11
C GLU A 297 9.55 7.64 10.30
N ALA A 298 10.05 6.40 10.39
CA ALA A 298 9.73 5.49 11.50
C ALA A 298 10.23 6.02 12.83
N VAL A 299 11.47 6.52 12.88
CA VAL A 299 12.06 7.12 14.10
C VAL A 299 11.31 8.40 14.49
N LEU A 300 11.02 9.27 13.51
CA LEU A 300 10.29 10.52 13.77
C LEU A 300 8.88 10.27 14.33
N ARG A 301 8.15 9.27 13.79
CA ARG A 301 6.82 8.90 14.29
C ARG A 301 6.87 8.28 15.70
N ALA A 302 7.93 7.55 16.01
CA ALA A 302 8.11 6.94 17.34
C ALA A 302 8.21 7.98 18.47
N THR A 303 8.57 9.22 18.17
CA THR A 303 8.58 10.31 19.16
C THR A 303 7.19 10.70 19.67
N GLY A 304 6.12 10.34 18.93
CA GLY A 304 4.74 10.72 19.23
C GLY A 304 4.35 12.14 18.83
N PHE A 305 5.32 13.02 18.53
CA PHE A 305 5.07 14.40 18.11
C PHE A 305 4.76 14.54 16.63
N LEU A 306 5.31 13.63 15.79
CA LEU A 306 5.19 13.64 14.34
C LEU A 306 4.39 12.42 13.86
N ARG A 307 3.09 12.38 14.17
CA ARG A 307 2.21 11.26 13.78
C ARG A 307 2.10 11.09 12.26
N GLN A 308 2.05 12.23 11.56
CA GLN A 308 2.15 12.29 10.10
C GLN A 308 3.45 12.99 9.75
N VAL A 309 4.34 12.29 9.05
CA VAL A 309 5.59 12.85 8.55
C VAL A 309 5.98 12.16 7.26
N VAL A 310 6.49 12.94 6.32
CA VAL A 310 7.04 12.48 5.05
C VAL A 310 8.44 13.04 4.90
N VAL A 311 9.40 12.15 4.68
CA VAL A 311 10.81 12.51 4.45
C VAL A 311 11.09 12.53 2.97
N LEU A 312 11.74 13.60 2.50
CA LEU A 312 12.03 13.86 1.08
C LEU A 312 13.48 14.30 0.91
N GLY A 313 14.07 13.96 -0.24
CA GLY A 313 15.29 14.57 -0.75
C GLY A 313 14.96 15.86 -1.47
N VAL A 314 15.54 16.96 -1.04
CA VAL A 314 15.40 18.27 -1.70
C VAL A 314 16.76 18.64 -2.30
N PRO A 315 16.83 19.08 -3.57
CA PRO A 315 18.09 19.47 -4.17
C PRO A 315 18.86 20.45 -3.29
N ASP A 316 20.14 20.16 -3.06
CA ASP A 316 21.04 20.92 -2.20
C ASP A 316 22.43 20.99 -2.81
N PRO A 317 23.03 22.21 -2.93
CA PRO A 317 24.32 22.38 -3.60
C PRO A 317 25.49 21.74 -2.86
N ARG A 318 25.37 21.49 -1.56
CA ARG A 318 26.43 20.90 -0.74
C ARG A 318 26.32 19.38 -0.65
N TRP A 319 25.10 18.86 -0.61
CA TRP A 319 24.84 17.45 -0.31
C TRP A 319 24.31 16.67 -1.50
N GLY A 320 24.05 17.32 -2.66
CA GLY A 320 23.29 16.77 -3.77
C GLY A 320 21.80 16.80 -3.44
N GLU A 321 21.41 16.12 -2.37
CA GLU A 321 20.07 16.20 -1.77
C GLU A 321 20.17 16.40 -0.26
N ALA A 322 19.40 17.35 0.29
CA ALA A 322 19.19 17.49 1.73
C ALA A 322 18.00 16.64 2.17
N VAL A 323 18.15 15.91 3.26
CA VAL A 323 17.04 15.22 3.92
C VAL A 323 16.13 16.25 4.58
N VAL A 324 14.85 16.29 4.20
CA VAL A 324 13.84 17.23 4.75
C VAL A 324 12.64 16.43 5.27
N ALA A 325 12.22 16.73 6.51
CA ALA A 325 11.03 16.14 7.12
C ALA A 325 9.86 17.12 7.02
N CYS A 326 8.84 16.77 6.24
CA CYS A 326 7.60 17.54 6.13
C CYS A 326 6.54 16.95 7.07
N HIS A 327 5.78 17.80 7.76
CA HIS A 327 4.69 17.38 8.66
C HIS A 327 3.52 18.38 8.60
N PRO A 328 2.29 17.99 9.01
CA PRO A 328 1.20 18.95 9.15
C PRO A 328 1.52 20.07 10.14
N SER A 329 0.93 21.25 9.91
CA SER A 329 0.92 22.35 10.89
C SER A 329 0.26 21.90 12.23
N PRO A 330 0.67 22.42 13.40
CA PRO A 330 1.66 23.48 13.60
C PRO A 330 3.12 23.00 13.60
N ALA A 331 4.06 23.94 13.56
CA ALA A 331 5.48 23.66 13.73
C ALA A 331 5.77 23.07 15.11
N LEU A 332 6.81 22.25 15.21
CA LEU A 332 7.28 21.72 16.49
C LEU A 332 7.76 22.83 17.42
N THR A 333 7.39 22.76 18.69
CA THR A 333 7.95 23.61 19.72
C THR A 333 9.43 23.31 19.96
N PRO A 334 10.23 24.24 20.55
CA PRO A 334 11.63 23.95 20.84
C PRO A 334 11.87 22.71 21.68
N GLY A 335 11.01 22.44 22.68
CA GLY A 335 11.12 21.22 23.51
C GLY A 335 10.79 19.93 22.74
N GLN A 336 9.79 19.96 21.85
CA GLN A 336 9.48 18.84 20.99
C GLN A 336 10.61 18.57 19.97
N MET A 337 11.18 19.63 19.41
CA MET A 337 12.31 19.53 18.50
C MET A 337 13.54 18.92 19.18
N GLU A 338 13.81 19.28 20.42
CA GLU A 338 14.91 18.69 21.19
C GLU A 338 14.68 17.21 21.46
N ALA A 339 13.47 16.81 21.86
CA ALA A 339 13.12 15.40 22.04
C ALA A 339 13.24 14.59 20.72
N VAL A 340 12.84 15.18 19.59
CA VAL A 340 12.99 14.57 18.26
C VAL A 340 14.48 14.39 17.91
N ARG A 341 15.34 15.37 18.20
CA ARG A 341 16.80 15.27 17.98
C ARG A 341 17.42 14.14 18.79
N GLN A 342 17.10 14.06 20.09
CA GLN A 342 17.59 12.99 20.97
C GLN A 342 17.16 11.59 20.49
N ALA A 343 15.91 11.45 20.05
CA ALA A 343 15.42 10.19 19.48
C ALA A 343 16.18 9.79 18.21
N MET A 344 16.48 10.76 17.34
CA MET A 344 17.28 10.50 16.13
C MET A 344 18.73 10.15 16.46
N GLU A 345 19.37 10.83 17.40
CA GLU A 345 20.75 10.54 17.83
C GLU A 345 20.92 9.13 18.37
N GLY A 346 19.90 8.61 19.06
CA GLY A 346 19.89 7.25 19.59
C GLY A 346 19.60 6.15 18.58
N ALA A 347 19.03 6.50 17.41
CA ALA A 347 18.48 5.51 16.47
C ALA A 347 19.06 5.59 15.05
N LEU A 348 19.62 6.73 14.64
CA LEU A 348 20.05 6.97 13.27
C LEU A 348 21.47 7.54 13.21
N VAL A 349 22.25 7.14 12.20
CA VAL A 349 23.51 7.79 11.90
C VAL A 349 23.27 9.22 11.40
N ARG A 350 24.21 10.13 11.72
CA ARG A 350 24.02 11.59 11.58
C ARG A 350 23.65 12.07 10.16
N TYR A 351 24.13 11.41 9.09
CA TYR A 351 23.80 11.82 7.74
C TYR A 351 22.30 11.58 7.38
N LYS A 352 21.62 10.67 8.08
CA LYS A 352 20.18 10.38 7.92
C LYS A 352 19.30 11.42 8.62
N HIS A 353 19.85 12.28 9.49
CA HIS A 353 19.07 13.28 10.21
C HIS A 353 18.57 14.35 9.25
N PRO A 354 17.25 14.68 9.27
CA PRO A 354 16.72 15.80 8.50
C PRO A 354 17.47 17.11 8.79
N LYS A 355 17.84 17.80 7.71
CA LYS A 355 18.48 19.13 7.81
C LYS A 355 17.44 20.22 8.09
N ARG A 356 16.18 19.96 7.71
CA ARG A 356 15.04 20.85 7.93
C ARG A 356 13.81 20.08 8.34
N PHE A 357 12.98 20.70 9.19
CA PHE A 357 11.62 20.27 9.51
C PHE A 357 10.68 21.35 8.96
N LEU A 358 9.73 20.94 8.12
CA LEU A 358 8.82 21.83 7.42
C LEU A 358 7.39 21.54 7.82
N ALA A 359 6.74 22.49 8.50
CA ALA A 359 5.31 22.46 8.72
C ALA A 359 4.57 22.87 7.44
N VAL A 360 3.64 22.07 6.97
CA VAL A 360 2.93 22.29 5.70
C VAL A 360 1.43 22.42 5.95
N GLU A 361 0.82 23.45 5.38
CA GLU A 361 -0.61 23.71 5.44
C GLU A 361 -1.10 24.28 4.09
N PRO A 362 -2.19 23.72 3.49
CA PRO A 362 -2.87 22.49 3.92
C PRO A 362 -1.98 21.26 3.69
N TRP A 363 -2.18 20.22 4.53
CA TRP A 363 -1.49 18.96 4.35
C TRP A 363 -2.05 18.25 3.11
N PRO A 364 -1.23 17.92 2.11
CA PRO A 364 -1.72 17.43 0.82
C PRO A 364 -1.98 15.91 0.87
N GLU A 365 -3.09 15.50 1.44
CA GLU A 365 -3.53 14.11 1.45
C GLU A 365 -4.88 13.94 0.74
N ASN A 366 -5.13 12.75 0.20
CA ASN A 366 -6.41 12.37 -0.35
C ASN A 366 -7.33 11.78 0.73
N ASP A 367 -8.61 11.47 0.38
CA ASP A 367 -9.62 10.92 1.29
C ASP A 367 -9.22 9.57 1.95
N GLN A 368 -8.15 8.94 1.46
CA GLN A 368 -7.58 7.70 2.01
C GLN A 368 -6.40 7.95 2.95
N GLY A 369 -6.06 9.22 3.24
CA GLY A 369 -4.87 9.57 4.00
C GLY A 369 -3.56 9.32 3.25
N LYS A 370 -3.60 9.17 1.91
CA LYS A 370 -2.40 9.05 1.10
C LYS A 370 -1.87 10.43 0.74
N VAL A 371 -0.66 10.70 1.18
CA VAL A 371 -0.01 12.00 1.00
C VAL A 371 0.52 12.18 -0.42
N ASN A 372 0.28 13.34 -1.00
CA ASN A 372 0.84 13.74 -2.29
C ASN A 372 2.30 14.21 -2.12
N ARG A 373 3.25 13.29 -2.32
CA ARG A 373 4.70 13.59 -2.16
C ARG A 373 5.21 14.64 -3.14
N THR A 374 4.62 14.73 -4.34
CA THR A 374 5.02 15.75 -5.34
C THR A 374 4.65 17.15 -4.87
N ALA A 375 3.47 17.32 -4.27
CA ALA A 375 3.06 18.60 -3.70
C ALA A 375 3.95 19.00 -2.51
N LEU A 376 4.31 18.05 -1.64
CA LEU A 376 5.25 18.30 -0.54
C LEU A 376 6.64 18.67 -1.03
N LEU A 377 7.16 17.97 -2.05
CA LEU A 377 8.46 18.30 -2.63
C LEU A 377 8.46 19.73 -3.19
N ALA A 378 7.41 20.11 -3.92
CA ALA A 378 7.27 21.45 -4.43
C ALA A 378 7.20 22.52 -3.32
N ALA A 379 6.58 22.22 -2.18
CA ALA A 379 6.58 23.09 -1.01
C ALA A 379 7.98 23.18 -0.37
N ALA A 380 8.67 22.04 -0.22
CA ALA A 380 9.99 21.98 0.41
C ALA A 380 11.12 22.62 -0.42
N VAL A 381 10.97 22.69 -1.74
CA VAL A 381 11.92 23.39 -2.64
C VAL A 381 11.75 24.91 -2.55
N ARG A 382 10.51 25.39 -2.30
CA ARG A 382 10.23 26.84 -2.17
C ARG A 382 10.56 27.44 -0.81
N SER A 383 10.69 26.63 0.22
CA SER A 383 11.01 27.02 1.60
C SER A 383 12.52 27.01 1.86
#